data_ada512c0e7bfd92b1885f3ed5e722356
#
_entry.id   ada512c0e7bfd92b1885f3ed5e722356
#
_cell.length_a   1.000
_cell.length_b   1.000
_cell.length_c   1.000
_cell.angle_alpha   90.00
_cell.angle_beta   90.00
_cell.angle_gamma   90.00
#
_symmetry.space_group_name_H-M   'P 1'
#
loop_
_entity.id
_entity.type
_entity.pdbx_description
1 polymer ?
#
loop_
_entity_poly.entity_id
_entity_poly.type
_entity_poly.pdbx_seq_one_letter_code
_entity_poly.pdbx_strand_id
1 'polypeptide(L)'
;MKRFAKKAAVLLTSMLTLGATSNAFAEKRWDMPTPYGDGTHQTQVARSFAEEVTANSNGKLTINIHSGGSLIKHPEIHRAVKSRQVPIGEVFIGRLGNLNPIFKLDNIPFLATDFDSAEQLYKASKPELTKALAKENLILLYTSPWPAQDLYSNKDVKSLADLKGLKMRSYSPTTSRLADLMGTTPVNIPFSDVAQAFTTNAIDAMITSPSTGVNGQSWDYISDFTTIHAWIPKNMVFANKRMFDRLDEETQQVILTAAANAEKKGWALGRKLAVEHTNKLAENGMKVSEPSDQLITELEEIGSTMVNEWVAEAGESGRTVLKNYLEKM
;
A
#
# COMPACT_ATOMS: atom_id res chain seq x y z
N MET A 1 -12.30 63.04 -77.34
CA MET A 1 -11.46 62.35 -76.36
C MET A 1 -12.37 61.66 -75.35
N LYS A 2 -12.52 60.34 -75.52
CA LYS A 2 -13.53 59.58 -74.81
C LYS A 2 -12.87 58.74 -73.74
N ARG A 3 -13.29 58.90 -72.47
CA ARG A 3 -12.90 58.10 -71.34
C ARG A 3 -13.80 56.87 -71.19
N PHE A 4 -13.25 55.71 -71.23
CA PHE A 4 -13.93 54.44 -70.87
C PHE A 4 -13.67 54.12 -69.42
N ALA A 5 -14.74 54.03 -68.63
CA ALA A 5 -14.70 53.58 -67.29
C ALA A 5 -14.97 52.03 -67.29
N LYS A 6 -14.04 51.24 -66.81
CA LYS A 6 -14.25 49.80 -66.58
C LYS A 6 -14.68 49.59 -65.12
N LYS A 7 -15.87 49.05 -64.93
CA LYS A 7 -16.38 48.57 -63.64
C LYS A 7 -15.74 47.21 -63.34
N ALA A 8 -14.97 47.15 -62.25
CA ALA A 8 -14.50 45.88 -61.67
C ALA A 8 -15.50 45.43 -60.61
N ALA A 9 -16.13 44.29 -60.81
CA ALA A 9 -16.97 43.62 -59.82
C ALA A 9 -16.05 42.81 -58.88
N VAL A 10 -16.04 43.15 -57.60
CA VAL A 10 -15.36 42.37 -56.55
C VAL A 10 -16.37 41.38 -56.01
N LEU A 11 -16.18 40.06 -56.31
CA LEU A 11 -16.88 38.96 -55.65
C LEU A 11 -16.23 38.75 -54.27
N LEU A 12 -16.94 39.11 -53.21
CA LEU A 12 -16.61 38.69 -51.84
C LEU A 12 -17.06 37.24 -51.63
N THR A 13 -16.12 36.32 -51.70
CA THR A 13 -16.33 34.93 -51.26
C THR A 13 -16.14 34.86 -49.75
N SER A 14 -17.23 34.87 -48.98
CA SER A 14 -17.23 34.63 -47.55
C SER A 14 -16.93 33.15 -47.27
N MET A 15 -15.70 32.81 -46.96
CA MET A 15 -15.30 31.53 -46.34
C MET A 15 -15.83 31.48 -44.91
N LEU A 16 -16.94 30.78 -44.69
CA LEU A 16 -17.33 30.31 -43.35
C LEU A 16 -16.30 29.27 -42.91
N THR A 17 -15.30 29.67 -42.14
CA THR A 17 -14.51 28.76 -41.33
C THR A 17 -15.39 28.29 -40.17
N LEU A 18 -15.93 27.05 -40.30
CA LEU A 18 -16.41 26.33 -39.11
C LEU A 18 -15.22 26.14 -38.18
N GLY A 19 -15.12 27.01 -37.20
CA GLY A 19 -14.23 26.82 -36.07
C GLY A 19 -14.72 25.59 -35.28
N ALA A 20 -14.08 24.45 -35.49
CA ALA A 20 -14.15 23.37 -34.53
C ALA A 20 -13.61 23.89 -33.20
N THR A 21 -14.51 24.32 -32.31
CA THR A 21 -14.15 24.58 -30.91
C THR A 21 -13.78 23.23 -30.32
N SER A 22 -12.51 22.87 -30.42
CA SER A 22 -11.91 21.87 -29.57
C SER A 22 -12.17 22.36 -28.15
N ASN A 23 -13.10 21.77 -27.43
CA ASN A 23 -13.18 21.89 -25.99
C ASN A 23 -11.86 21.34 -25.45
N ALA A 24 -10.85 22.17 -25.37
CA ALA A 24 -9.64 21.86 -24.62
C ALA A 24 -10.08 21.80 -23.14
N PHE A 25 -10.51 20.63 -22.70
CA PHE A 25 -10.66 20.38 -21.28
C PHE A 25 -9.31 20.66 -20.66
N ALA A 26 -9.25 21.58 -19.69
CA ALA A 26 -8.01 21.85 -18.98
C ALA A 26 -7.54 20.53 -18.32
N GLU A 27 -6.37 20.04 -18.75
CA GLU A 27 -5.73 18.87 -18.20
C GLU A 27 -5.58 19.05 -16.69
N LYS A 28 -6.21 18.15 -15.91
CA LYS A 28 -6.03 18.13 -14.46
C LYS A 28 -4.84 17.24 -14.13
N ARG A 29 -3.99 17.70 -13.22
CA ARG A 29 -2.84 16.96 -12.73
C ARG A 29 -3.01 16.63 -11.26
N TRP A 30 -2.82 15.37 -10.93
CA TRP A 30 -2.79 14.87 -9.57
C TRP A 30 -1.40 14.36 -9.25
N ASP A 31 -0.81 14.87 -8.18
CA ASP A 31 0.43 14.35 -7.62
C ASP A 31 0.12 13.30 -6.58
N MET A 32 0.69 12.09 -6.76
CA MET A 32 0.51 10.94 -5.90
C MET A 32 1.83 10.57 -5.23
N PRO A 33 2.07 10.98 -3.99
CA PRO A 33 3.20 10.48 -3.22
C PRO A 33 3.02 9.00 -2.89
N THR A 34 4.08 8.20 -3.08
CA THR A 34 4.19 6.83 -2.60
C THR A 34 5.45 6.71 -1.73
N PRO A 35 5.41 5.91 -0.64
CA PRO A 35 6.54 5.84 0.28
C PRO A 35 7.68 4.94 -0.21
N TYR A 36 7.46 4.13 -1.25
CA TYR A 36 8.39 3.10 -1.71
C TYR A 36 9.04 3.46 -3.03
N GLY A 37 10.26 2.93 -3.24
CA GLY A 37 10.99 3.11 -4.50
C GLY A 37 10.36 2.36 -5.68
N ASP A 38 10.82 2.69 -6.88
CA ASP A 38 10.28 2.13 -8.14
C ASP A 38 10.41 0.61 -8.27
N GLY A 39 11.34 0.00 -7.55
CA GLY A 39 11.53 -1.46 -7.52
C GLY A 39 10.42 -2.23 -6.79
N THR A 40 9.59 -1.57 -5.98
CA THR A 40 8.52 -2.24 -5.25
C THR A 40 7.28 -2.46 -6.13
N HIS A 41 6.62 -3.60 -5.94
CA HIS A 41 5.41 -3.90 -6.71
C HIS A 41 4.27 -2.92 -6.44
N GLN A 42 4.18 -2.34 -5.23
CA GLN A 42 3.20 -1.31 -4.91
C GLN A 42 3.37 -0.10 -5.83
N THR A 43 4.60 0.41 -5.97
CA THR A 43 4.88 1.53 -6.86
C THR A 43 4.65 1.18 -8.33
N GLN A 44 4.98 -0.06 -8.75
CA GLN A 44 4.69 -0.53 -10.11
C GLN A 44 3.18 -0.62 -10.39
N VAL A 45 2.39 -1.06 -9.43
CA VAL A 45 0.91 -1.05 -9.51
C VAL A 45 0.40 0.38 -9.58
N ALA A 46 0.93 1.29 -8.76
CA ALA A 46 0.55 2.71 -8.79
C ALA A 46 0.86 3.37 -10.14
N ARG A 47 2.00 3.06 -10.77
CA ARG A 47 2.32 3.54 -12.13
C ARG A 47 1.34 3.00 -13.16
N SER A 48 1.04 1.69 -13.14
CA SER A 48 0.04 1.11 -14.05
C SER A 48 -1.34 1.72 -13.87
N PHE A 49 -1.76 1.98 -12.64
CA PHE A 49 -3.00 2.69 -12.33
C PHE A 49 -3.00 4.11 -12.95
N ALA A 50 -1.92 4.87 -12.75
CA ALA A 50 -1.78 6.22 -13.27
C ALA A 50 -1.80 6.27 -14.81
N GLU A 51 -1.10 5.33 -15.46
CA GLU A 51 -1.08 5.18 -16.92
C GLU A 51 -2.47 4.85 -17.46
N GLU A 52 -3.20 3.92 -16.83
CA GLU A 52 -4.55 3.54 -17.23
C GLU A 52 -5.54 4.69 -17.08
N VAL A 53 -5.48 5.46 -15.98
CA VAL A 53 -6.30 6.66 -15.78
C VAL A 53 -6.01 7.70 -16.86
N THR A 54 -4.75 7.97 -17.15
CA THR A 54 -4.37 8.96 -18.17
C THR A 54 -4.88 8.56 -19.56
N ALA A 55 -4.68 7.31 -19.95
CA ALA A 55 -5.11 6.78 -21.24
C ALA A 55 -6.63 6.80 -21.40
N ASN A 56 -7.36 6.27 -20.41
CA ASN A 56 -8.80 6.10 -20.50
C ASN A 56 -9.59 7.40 -20.24
N SER A 57 -8.97 8.42 -19.63
CA SER A 57 -9.54 9.76 -19.52
C SER A 57 -9.27 10.66 -20.74
N ASN A 58 -8.63 10.11 -21.80
CA ASN A 58 -8.16 10.89 -22.95
C ASN A 58 -7.30 12.11 -22.54
N GLY A 59 -6.48 11.95 -21.50
CA GLY A 59 -5.63 12.99 -20.96
C GLY A 59 -6.34 14.08 -20.13
N LYS A 60 -7.65 13.93 -19.86
CA LYS A 60 -8.37 14.87 -18.96
C LYS A 60 -7.79 14.88 -17.55
N LEU A 61 -7.24 13.73 -17.09
CA LEU A 61 -6.57 13.59 -15.80
C LEU A 61 -5.25 12.84 -15.97
N THR A 62 -4.16 13.47 -15.53
CA THR A 62 -2.83 12.84 -15.41
C THR A 62 -2.49 12.67 -13.95
N ILE A 63 -2.01 11.47 -13.56
CA ILE A 63 -1.53 11.19 -12.20
C ILE A 63 -0.02 11.02 -12.24
N ASN A 64 0.71 11.91 -11.55
CA ASN A 64 2.16 11.86 -11.44
C ASN A 64 2.57 11.07 -10.19
N ILE A 65 3.27 9.96 -10.34
CA ILE A 65 3.76 9.15 -9.21
C ILE A 65 5.09 9.71 -8.70
N HIS A 66 5.13 10.07 -7.42
CA HIS A 66 6.32 10.52 -6.70
C HIS A 66 6.76 9.41 -5.74
N SER A 67 7.66 8.54 -6.21
CA SER A 67 8.14 7.36 -5.50
C SER A 67 9.18 7.68 -4.41
N GLY A 68 9.43 6.71 -3.51
CA GLY A 68 10.47 6.78 -2.49
C GLY A 68 10.29 7.89 -1.45
N GLY A 69 9.07 8.39 -1.25
CA GLY A 69 8.82 9.51 -0.35
C GLY A 69 9.48 10.82 -0.78
N SER A 70 9.73 10.99 -2.09
CA SER A 70 10.40 12.16 -2.67
C SER A 70 9.59 13.44 -2.54
N LEU A 71 8.27 13.37 -2.71
CA LEU A 71 7.39 14.54 -2.56
C LEU A 71 6.94 14.74 -1.11
N ILE A 72 6.48 13.67 -0.47
CA ILE A 72 5.97 13.68 0.91
C ILE A 72 6.43 12.39 1.60
N LYS A 73 6.98 12.50 2.81
CA LYS A 73 7.45 11.35 3.58
C LYS A 73 6.27 10.51 4.07
N HIS A 74 6.47 9.18 4.17
CA HIS A 74 5.43 8.21 4.53
C HIS A 74 4.53 8.65 5.70
N PRO A 75 5.05 9.13 6.86
CA PRO A 75 4.22 9.55 7.97
C PRO A 75 3.25 10.70 7.66
N GLU A 76 3.57 11.51 6.65
CA GLU A 76 2.84 12.73 6.32
C GLU A 76 1.79 12.54 5.22
N ILE A 77 1.87 11.45 4.43
CA ILE A 77 1.02 11.26 3.24
C ILE A 77 -0.46 11.30 3.59
N HIS A 78 -0.89 10.57 4.63
CA HIS A 78 -2.30 10.55 5.04
C HIS A 78 -2.81 11.97 5.36
N ARG A 79 -2.05 12.74 6.15
CA ARG A 79 -2.40 14.12 6.50
C ARG A 79 -2.44 15.02 5.28
N ALA A 80 -1.50 14.89 4.35
CA ALA A 80 -1.42 15.69 3.14
C ALA A 80 -2.64 15.47 2.22
N VAL A 81 -3.09 14.21 2.05
CA VAL A 81 -4.30 13.90 1.28
C VAL A 81 -5.55 14.42 2.01
N LYS A 82 -5.67 14.19 3.34
CA LYS A 82 -6.79 14.68 4.14
C LYS A 82 -6.92 16.20 4.08
N SER A 83 -5.82 16.94 4.17
CA SER A 83 -5.79 18.41 4.11
C SER A 83 -5.87 18.97 2.68
N ARG A 84 -5.91 18.14 1.65
CA ARG A 84 -5.94 18.52 0.22
C ARG A 84 -4.65 19.18 -0.27
N GLN A 85 -3.52 18.94 0.40
CA GLN A 85 -2.21 19.32 -0.10
C GLN A 85 -1.88 18.54 -1.39
N VAL A 86 -2.27 17.25 -1.42
CA VAL A 86 -2.29 16.41 -2.62
C VAL A 86 -3.64 15.70 -2.73
N PRO A 87 -4.10 15.38 -3.96
CA PRO A 87 -5.44 14.78 -4.16
C PRO A 87 -5.51 13.30 -3.79
N ILE A 88 -4.41 12.58 -3.92
CA ILE A 88 -4.32 11.12 -3.83
C ILE A 88 -2.98 10.73 -3.20
N GLY A 89 -2.89 9.55 -2.59
CA GLY A 89 -1.65 9.03 -2.03
C GLY A 89 -1.73 7.57 -1.68
N GLU A 90 -0.57 6.98 -1.42
CA GLU A 90 -0.42 5.59 -0.98
C GLU A 90 0.17 5.54 0.42
N VAL A 91 -0.40 4.67 1.28
CA VAL A 91 0.17 4.38 2.60
C VAL A 91 0.04 2.91 2.97
N PHE A 92 0.89 2.46 3.86
CA PHE A 92 0.73 1.20 4.57
C PHE A 92 -0.42 1.32 5.58
N ILE A 93 -1.45 0.46 5.48
CA ILE A 93 -2.68 0.58 6.28
C ILE A 93 -2.39 0.55 7.77
N GLY A 94 -1.59 -0.40 8.23
CA GLY A 94 -1.28 -0.60 9.64
C GLY A 94 -0.61 0.61 10.33
N ARG A 95 0.00 1.52 9.56
CA ARG A 95 0.57 2.75 10.10
C ARG A 95 -0.48 3.68 10.69
N LEU A 96 -1.71 3.59 10.22
CA LEU A 96 -2.84 4.41 10.69
C LEU A 96 -3.57 3.78 11.89
N GLY A 97 -3.04 2.71 12.48
CA GLY A 97 -3.66 1.96 13.57
C GLY A 97 -4.05 2.79 14.79
N ASN A 98 -3.37 3.90 15.06
CA ASN A 98 -3.74 4.83 16.14
C ASN A 98 -4.94 5.72 15.82
N LEU A 99 -5.35 5.82 14.55
CA LEU A 99 -6.52 6.61 14.15
C LEU A 99 -7.83 5.82 14.26
N ASN A 100 -7.77 4.53 13.96
CA ASN A 100 -8.92 3.63 14.07
C ASN A 100 -8.44 2.18 14.17
N PRO A 101 -9.02 1.36 15.07
CA PRO A 101 -8.64 -0.05 15.23
C PRO A 101 -8.73 -0.88 13.94
N ILE A 102 -9.63 -0.54 13.01
CA ILE A 102 -9.76 -1.27 11.73
C ILE A 102 -8.46 -1.28 10.92
N PHE A 103 -7.63 -0.25 11.03
CA PHE A 103 -6.35 -0.17 10.34
C PHE A 103 -5.26 -1.08 10.93
N LYS A 104 -5.50 -1.68 12.11
CA LYS A 104 -4.60 -2.66 12.74
C LYS A 104 -4.83 -4.09 12.24
N LEU A 105 -6.03 -4.38 11.73
CA LEU A 105 -6.55 -5.73 11.56
C LEU A 105 -5.66 -6.64 10.73
N ASP A 106 -5.18 -6.16 9.57
CA ASP A 106 -4.34 -6.95 8.67
C ASP A 106 -2.87 -7.11 9.10
N ASN A 107 -2.55 -6.59 10.28
CA ASN A 107 -1.25 -6.74 10.93
C ASN A 107 -1.33 -7.60 12.21
N ILE A 108 -2.48 -8.17 12.52
CA ILE A 108 -2.63 -9.08 13.67
C ILE A 108 -2.02 -10.41 13.28
N PRO A 109 -0.99 -10.88 14.01
CA PRO A 109 -0.31 -12.11 13.65
C PRO A 109 -1.23 -13.33 13.76
N PHE A 110 -1.06 -14.28 12.86
CA PHE A 110 -1.77 -15.56 12.78
C PHE A 110 -3.29 -15.48 12.66
N LEU A 111 -3.84 -14.30 12.35
CA LEU A 111 -5.26 -14.14 11.99
C LEU A 111 -5.53 -14.53 10.53
N ALA A 112 -4.63 -14.18 9.62
CA ALA A 112 -4.70 -14.55 8.20
C ALA A 112 -3.26 -14.69 7.67
N THR A 113 -2.84 -15.94 7.46
CA THR A 113 -1.44 -16.31 7.20
C THR A 113 -1.14 -16.62 5.73
N ASP A 114 -2.18 -16.83 4.92
CA ASP A 114 -2.11 -17.06 3.49
C ASP A 114 -2.96 -16.04 2.71
N PHE A 115 -2.76 -15.98 1.40
CA PHE A 115 -3.44 -15.00 0.56
C PHE A 115 -4.96 -15.20 0.46
N ASP A 116 -5.46 -16.43 0.62
CA ASP A 116 -6.90 -16.68 0.52
C ASP A 116 -7.60 -16.22 1.78
N SER A 117 -7.06 -16.56 2.95
CA SER A 117 -7.54 -16.06 4.24
C SER A 117 -7.41 -14.54 4.35
N ALA A 118 -6.29 -13.96 3.88
CA ALA A 118 -6.09 -12.50 3.85
C ALA A 118 -7.09 -11.77 2.92
N GLU A 119 -7.46 -12.38 1.79
CA GLU A 119 -8.48 -11.83 0.88
C GLU A 119 -9.88 -11.91 1.50
N GLN A 120 -10.21 -13.01 2.21
CA GLN A 120 -11.46 -13.13 2.96
C GLN A 120 -11.53 -12.09 4.09
N LEU A 121 -10.44 -11.92 4.85
CA LEU A 121 -10.36 -10.91 5.90
C LEU A 121 -10.53 -9.50 5.34
N TYR A 122 -9.90 -9.21 4.19
CA TYR A 122 -10.08 -7.93 3.50
C TYR A 122 -11.53 -7.71 3.07
N LYS A 123 -12.17 -8.70 2.44
CA LYS A 123 -13.60 -8.62 2.04
C LYS A 123 -14.51 -8.36 3.24
N ALA A 124 -14.25 -9.01 4.37
CA ALA A 124 -15.01 -8.82 5.60
C ALA A 124 -14.80 -7.42 6.22
N SER A 125 -13.58 -6.87 6.14
CA SER A 125 -13.20 -5.60 6.76
C SER A 125 -13.38 -4.37 5.87
N LYS A 126 -13.45 -4.54 4.53
CA LYS A 126 -13.53 -3.43 3.55
C LYS A 126 -14.65 -2.42 3.84
N PRO A 127 -15.88 -2.82 4.26
CA PRO A 127 -16.93 -1.86 4.60
C PRO A 127 -16.53 -0.93 5.77
N GLU A 128 -15.96 -1.46 6.85
CA GLU A 128 -15.55 -0.67 8.01
C GLU A 128 -14.30 0.18 7.69
N LEU A 129 -13.37 -0.33 6.89
CA LEU A 129 -12.23 0.43 6.37
C LEU A 129 -12.71 1.64 5.55
N THR A 130 -13.64 1.42 4.63
CA THR A 130 -14.23 2.49 3.81
C THR A 130 -14.95 3.52 4.68
N LYS A 131 -15.72 3.07 5.67
CA LYS A 131 -16.43 3.94 6.62
C LYS A 131 -15.46 4.77 7.49
N ALA A 132 -14.34 4.19 7.92
CA ALA A 132 -13.32 4.91 8.67
C ALA A 132 -12.68 6.02 7.82
N LEU A 133 -12.34 5.75 6.56
CA LEU A 133 -11.81 6.74 5.63
C LEU A 133 -12.84 7.84 5.30
N ALA A 134 -14.10 7.47 5.09
CA ALA A 134 -15.17 8.42 4.78
C ALA A 134 -15.38 9.46 5.89
N LYS A 135 -15.22 9.09 7.17
CA LYS A 135 -15.25 10.03 8.32
C LYS A 135 -14.17 11.13 8.21
N GLU A 136 -13.11 10.87 7.46
CA GLU A 136 -12.02 11.81 7.23
C GLU A 136 -12.09 12.49 5.86
N ASN A 137 -13.22 12.39 5.14
CA ASN A 137 -13.39 12.84 3.75
C ASN A 137 -12.42 12.20 2.76
N LEU A 138 -12.10 10.93 2.97
CA LEU A 138 -11.25 10.13 2.11
C LEU A 138 -12.06 9.00 1.47
N ILE A 139 -11.65 8.57 0.28
CA ILE A 139 -12.20 7.39 -0.40
C ILE A 139 -11.09 6.37 -0.62
N LEU A 140 -11.38 5.11 -0.35
CA LEU A 140 -10.53 3.98 -0.72
C LEU A 140 -10.65 3.76 -2.22
N LEU A 141 -9.53 3.73 -2.92
CA LEU A 141 -9.49 3.36 -4.34
C LEU A 141 -9.16 1.87 -4.50
N TYR A 142 -8.01 1.43 -3.99
CA TYR A 142 -7.61 0.02 -4.04
C TYR A 142 -6.61 -0.33 -2.95
N THR A 143 -6.40 -1.63 -2.77
CA THR A 143 -5.36 -2.17 -1.89
C THR A 143 -4.38 -3.03 -2.67
N SER A 144 -3.12 -3.08 -2.20
CA SER A 144 -2.07 -3.95 -2.73
C SER A 144 -1.37 -4.66 -1.57
N PRO A 145 -1.50 -6.01 -1.46
CA PRO A 145 -0.89 -6.75 -0.37
C PRO A 145 0.62 -6.91 -0.56
N TRP A 146 1.33 -7.00 0.56
CA TRP A 146 2.68 -7.52 0.63
C TRP A 146 2.64 -9.06 0.70
N PRO A 147 3.72 -9.77 0.37
CA PRO A 147 3.88 -11.16 0.78
C PRO A 147 3.77 -11.32 2.30
N ALA A 148 3.57 -12.56 2.76
CA ALA A 148 3.54 -12.87 4.18
C ALA A 148 4.76 -12.31 4.92
N GLN A 149 4.57 -11.99 6.18
CA GLN A 149 5.63 -11.41 7.01
C GLN A 149 6.36 -12.53 7.73
N ASP A 150 7.67 -12.57 7.55
CA ASP A 150 8.56 -13.63 8.01
C ASP A 150 9.69 -13.05 8.86
N LEU A 151 10.33 -13.90 9.67
CA LEU A 151 11.35 -13.48 10.64
C LEU A 151 12.74 -13.43 10.00
N TYR A 152 13.41 -12.31 10.14
CA TYR A 152 14.81 -12.10 9.79
C TYR A 152 15.66 -11.97 11.06
N SER A 153 16.75 -12.72 11.13
CA SER A 153 17.67 -12.73 12.26
C SER A 153 19.11 -13.06 11.83
N ASN A 154 20.09 -12.87 12.73
CA ASN A 154 21.46 -13.32 12.53
C ASN A 154 21.78 -14.61 13.33
N LYS A 155 20.76 -15.38 13.64
CA LYS A 155 20.87 -16.66 14.35
C LYS A 155 19.66 -17.53 14.05
N ASP A 156 19.82 -18.83 14.26
CA ASP A 156 18.74 -19.81 14.19
C ASP A 156 17.82 -19.61 15.40
N VAL A 157 16.56 -19.20 15.16
CA VAL A 157 15.57 -18.92 16.20
C VAL A 157 14.63 -20.13 16.30
N LYS A 158 14.58 -20.76 17.47
CA LYS A 158 13.73 -21.92 17.74
C LYS A 158 12.60 -21.65 18.74
N SER A 159 12.70 -20.53 19.48
CA SER A 159 11.71 -20.13 20.47
C SER A 159 11.76 -18.62 20.72
N LEU A 160 10.77 -18.06 21.40
CA LEU A 160 10.79 -16.65 21.82
C LEU A 160 11.96 -16.34 22.78
N ALA A 161 12.45 -17.35 23.52
CA ALA A 161 13.63 -17.16 24.38
C ALA A 161 14.86 -16.73 23.59
N ASP A 162 15.00 -17.17 22.33
CA ASP A 162 16.11 -16.78 21.46
C ASP A 162 16.02 -15.31 21.00
N LEU A 163 14.83 -14.74 21.01
CA LEU A 163 14.60 -13.33 20.61
C LEU A 163 14.67 -12.36 21.78
N LYS A 164 14.64 -12.85 23.02
CA LYS A 164 14.58 -12.02 24.21
C LYS A 164 15.68 -10.97 24.25
N GLY A 165 15.27 -9.72 24.44
CA GLY A 165 16.19 -8.57 24.57
C GLY A 165 16.76 -8.04 23.25
N LEU A 166 16.48 -8.68 22.11
CA LEU A 166 16.87 -8.14 20.81
C LEU A 166 16.09 -6.85 20.49
N LYS A 167 16.73 -5.96 19.76
CA LYS A 167 16.08 -4.78 19.17
C LYS A 167 15.34 -5.21 17.91
N MET A 168 14.01 -5.26 18.01
CA MET A 168 13.13 -5.69 16.93
C MET A 168 12.61 -4.50 16.14
N ARG A 169 12.82 -4.50 14.83
CA ARG A 169 12.19 -3.48 13.98
C ARG A 169 10.67 -3.52 14.11
N SER A 170 10.08 -2.35 14.35
CA SER A 170 8.65 -2.11 14.21
C SER A 170 8.39 -1.05 13.13
N TYR A 171 7.18 -1.01 12.57
CA TYR A 171 6.77 -0.04 11.55
C TYR A 171 5.30 0.36 11.65
N SER A 172 4.61 -0.16 12.66
CA SER A 172 3.22 0.15 13.00
C SER A 172 2.99 -0.04 14.50
N PRO A 173 1.91 0.51 15.08
CA PRO A 173 1.56 0.24 16.49
C PRO A 173 1.41 -1.26 16.78
N THR A 174 0.83 -2.03 15.84
CA THR A 174 0.64 -3.48 15.98
C THR A 174 1.97 -4.22 16.01
N THR A 175 2.94 -3.88 15.14
CA THR A 175 4.26 -4.52 15.15
C THR A 175 5.09 -4.12 16.35
N SER A 176 4.89 -2.92 16.94
CA SER A 176 5.49 -2.55 18.21
C SER A 176 4.93 -3.40 19.36
N ARG A 177 3.60 -3.58 19.40
CA ARG A 177 2.96 -4.43 20.43
C ARG A 177 3.40 -5.90 20.32
N LEU A 178 3.52 -6.42 19.09
CA LEU A 178 4.06 -7.76 18.85
C LEU A 178 5.46 -7.89 19.43
N ALA A 179 6.35 -6.95 19.13
CA ALA A 179 7.73 -6.96 19.64
C ALA A 179 7.78 -6.95 21.19
N ASP A 180 6.93 -6.14 21.83
CA ASP A 180 6.82 -6.13 23.30
C ASP A 180 6.40 -7.50 23.86
N LEU A 181 5.37 -8.13 23.26
CA LEU A 181 4.87 -9.45 23.67
C LEU A 181 5.89 -10.57 23.44
N MET A 182 6.75 -10.44 22.43
CA MET A 182 7.87 -11.34 22.18
C MET A 182 9.05 -11.17 23.15
N GLY A 183 8.98 -10.19 24.08
CA GLY A 183 10.07 -9.86 25.00
C GLY A 183 11.27 -9.19 24.32
N THR A 184 11.06 -8.59 23.16
CA THR A 184 12.06 -7.80 22.41
C THR A 184 11.88 -6.31 22.69
N THR A 185 12.82 -5.49 22.24
CA THR A 185 12.72 -4.03 22.32
C THR A 185 12.29 -3.46 20.98
N PRO A 186 11.06 -2.91 20.81
CA PRO A 186 10.62 -2.35 19.55
C PRO A 186 11.38 -1.07 19.18
N VAL A 187 11.87 -1.01 17.93
CA VAL A 187 12.51 0.18 17.36
C VAL A 187 11.77 0.54 16.08
N ASN A 188 11.19 1.74 16.03
CA ASN A 188 10.42 2.17 14.86
C ASN A 188 11.34 2.63 13.73
N ILE A 189 11.46 1.83 12.68
CA ILE A 189 12.31 2.06 11.51
C ILE A 189 11.46 2.05 10.24
N PRO A 190 11.41 3.16 9.47
CA PRO A 190 10.74 3.18 8.17
C PRO A 190 11.44 2.25 7.16
N PHE A 191 10.71 1.88 6.11
CA PHE A 191 11.21 0.96 5.07
C PHE A 191 12.56 1.43 4.47
N SER A 192 12.69 2.73 4.18
CA SER A 192 13.90 3.31 3.57
C SER A 192 15.17 3.18 4.41
N ASP A 193 15.04 2.98 5.71
CA ASP A 193 16.15 3.09 6.66
C ASP A 193 16.58 1.72 7.21
N VAL A 194 15.96 0.62 6.74
CA VAL A 194 16.18 -0.74 7.25
C VAL A 194 17.64 -1.18 7.12
N ALA A 195 18.22 -1.05 5.91
CA ALA A 195 19.62 -1.46 5.68
C ALA A 195 20.59 -0.70 6.60
N GLN A 196 20.40 0.62 6.72
CA GLN A 196 21.22 1.45 7.60
C GLN A 196 21.04 1.05 9.08
N ALA A 197 19.80 0.75 9.50
CA ALA A 197 19.52 0.38 10.88
C ALA A 197 20.21 -0.93 11.29
N PHE A 198 20.31 -1.93 10.42
CA PHE A 198 21.11 -3.13 10.64
C PHE A 198 22.62 -2.83 10.66
N THR A 199 23.11 -2.09 9.68
CA THR A 199 24.54 -1.75 9.57
C THR A 199 25.05 -0.98 10.78
N THR A 200 24.21 -0.14 11.40
CA THR A 200 24.54 0.63 12.60
C THR A 200 24.17 -0.07 13.90
N ASN A 201 23.72 -1.32 13.84
CA ASN A 201 23.21 -2.09 14.97
C ASN A 201 22.07 -1.35 15.74
N ALA A 202 21.27 -0.54 15.06
CA ALA A 202 20.07 0.07 15.65
C ALA A 202 18.96 -0.97 15.86
N ILE A 203 18.94 -2.04 15.04
CA ILE A 203 18.07 -3.20 15.15
C ILE A 203 18.87 -4.49 14.98
N ASP A 204 18.39 -5.58 15.58
CA ASP A 204 19.01 -6.90 15.56
C ASP A 204 18.17 -7.92 14.76
N ALA A 205 16.88 -7.69 14.65
CA ALA A 205 15.93 -8.56 13.96
C ALA A 205 14.75 -7.76 13.39
N MET A 206 14.01 -8.38 12.48
CA MET A 206 12.76 -7.82 11.93
C MET A 206 11.79 -8.91 11.54
N ILE A 207 10.49 -8.60 11.57
CA ILE A 207 9.46 -9.40 10.89
C ILE A 207 8.92 -8.54 9.75
N THR A 208 9.15 -9.01 8.52
CA THR A 208 8.76 -8.29 7.30
C THR A 208 8.69 -9.24 6.10
N SER A 209 8.19 -8.77 4.96
CA SER A 209 8.04 -9.62 3.77
C SER A 209 9.37 -9.95 3.09
N PRO A 210 9.45 -11.07 2.33
CA PRO A 210 10.59 -11.36 1.48
C PRO A 210 10.83 -10.26 0.42
N SER A 211 9.77 -9.55 0.00
CA SER A 211 9.91 -8.39 -0.90
C SER A 211 10.69 -7.24 -0.26
N THR A 212 10.53 -7.00 1.04
CA THR A 212 11.35 -6.02 1.77
C THR A 212 12.81 -6.45 1.75
N GLY A 213 13.07 -7.73 2.00
CA GLY A 213 14.43 -8.28 1.99
C GLY A 213 15.11 -8.14 0.63
N VAL A 214 14.42 -8.50 -0.44
CA VAL A 214 14.97 -8.38 -1.81
C VAL A 214 15.23 -6.92 -2.20
N ASN A 215 14.27 -6.03 -1.94
CA ASN A 215 14.42 -4.61 -2.29
C ASN A 215 15.50 -3.89 -1.47
N GLY A 216 15.78 -4.37 -0.25
CA GLY A 216 16.82 -3.85 0.63
C GLY A 216 18.12 -4.64 0.60
N GLN A 217 18.25 -5.66 -0.26
CA GLN A 217 19.40 -6.55 -0.35
C GLN A 217 19.80 -7.10 1.04
N SER A 218 18.81 -7.69 1.76
CA SER A 218 18.99 -8.09 3.16
C SER A 218 20.13 -9.07 3.38
N TRP A 219 20.49 -9.86 2.38
CA TRP A 219 21.63 -10.78 2.41
C TRP A 219 22.98 -10.10 2.68
N ASP A 220 23.07 -8.76 2.53
CA ASP A 220 24.33 -8.03 2.80
C ASP A 220 24.54 -7.76 4.31
N TYR A 221 23.49 -7.90 5.15
CA TYR A 221 23.56 -7.52 6.56
C TYR A 221 22.82 -8.45 7.53
N ILE A 222 22.07 -9.44 7.05
CA ILE A 222 21.39 -10.43 7.89
C ILE A 222 21.38 -11.80 7.21
N SER A 223 21.56 -12.88 7.99
CA SER A 223 21.87 -14.21 7.45
C SER A 223 20.70 -15.16 7.36
N ASP A 224 19.72 -15.06 8.29
CA ASP A 224 18.67 -16.08 8.46
C ASP A 224 17.29 -15.49 8.13
N PHE A 225 16.48 -16.29 7.45
CA PHE A 225 15.10 -16.00 7.09
C PHE A 225 14.24 -17.18 7.44
N THR A 226 13.33 -17.02 8.42
CA THR A 226 12.43 -18.10 8.88
C THR A 226 11.01 -17.82 8.42
N THR A 227 10.41 -18.74 7.67
CA THR A 227 9.10 -18.62 7.01
C THR A 227 7.94 -18.83 8.00
N ILE A 228 7.74 -17.89 8.91
CA ILE A 228 6.68 -17.95 9.92
C ILE A 228 5.30 -17.59 9.37
N HIS A 229 5.23 -16.94 8.21
CA HIS A 229 4.00 -16.51 7.52
C HIS A 229 2.99 -15.82 8.45
N ALA A 230 3.47 -14.92 9.30
CA ALA A 230 2.70 -14.42 10.43
C ALA A 230 1.44 -13.62 10.04
N TRP A 231 1.46 -12.83 8.97
CA TRP A 231 0.30 -12.10 8.42
C TRP A 231 0.59 -11.55 7.02
N ILE A 232 -0.45 -11.13 6.28
CA ILE A 232 -0.36 -10.52 4.95
C ILE A 232 -0.93 -9.10 5.00
N PRO A 233 -0.08 -8.09 5.23
CA PRO A 233 -0.52 -6.70 5.33
C PRO A 233 -0.72 -6.06 3.97
N LYS A 234 -1.40 -4.91 3.94
CA LYS A 234 -1.71 -4.20 2.72
C LYS A 234 -1.29 -2.73 2.76
N ASN A 235 -0.92 -2.23 1.60
CA ASN A 235 -1.02 -0.81 1.30
C ASN A 235 -2.42 -0.48 0.80
N MET A 236 -2.81 0.76 0.94
CA MET A 236 -3.99 1.32 0.28
C MET A 236 -3.62 2.58 -0.51
N VAL A 237 -4.27 2.74 -1.64
CA VAL A 237 -4.35 4.00 -2.37
C VAL A 237 -5.71 4.62 -2.10
N PHE A 238 -5.70 5.88 -1.72
CA PHE A 238 -6.89 6.62 -1.31
C PHE A 238 -6.82 8.06 -1.83
N ALA A 239 -7.97 8.67 -2.04
CA ALA A 239 -8.06 10.04 -2.52
C ALA A 239 -8.89 10.92 -1.58
N ASN A 240 -8.67 12.22 -1.64
CA ASN A 240 -9.54 13.19 -0.97
C ASN A 240 -10.90 13.24 -1.68
N LYS A 241 -11.98 12.94 -0.95
CA LYS A 241 -13.32 12.85 -1.52
C LYS A 241 -13.77 14.13 -2.22
N ARG A 242 -13.50 15.30 -1.64
CA ARG A 242 -13.91 16.56 -2.26
C ARG A 242 -13.15 16.87 -3.55
N MET A 243 -11.91 16.40 -3.67
CA MET A 243 -11.14 16.56 -4.91
C MET A 243 -11.62 15.58 -5.97
N PHE A 244 -11.97 14.36 -5.58
CA PHE A 244 -12.56 13.35 -6.45
C PHE A 244 -13.94 13.80 -6.97
N ASP A 245 -14.84 14.28 -6.10
CA ASP A 245 -16.18 14.75 -6.46
C ASP A 245 -16.21 15.97 -7.41
N ARG A 246 -15.06 16.67 -7.56
CA ARG A 246 -14.94 17.78 -8.52
C ARG A 246 -14.56 17.35 -9.94
N LEU A 247 -14.27 16.07 -10.14
CA LEU A 247 -14.10 15.49 -11.45
C LEU A 247 -15.48 15.27 -12.08
N ASP A 248 -15.54 15.25 -13.40
CA ASP A 248 -16.75 14.83 -14.10
C ASP A 248 -16.98 13.32 -13.89
N GLU A 249 -18.23 12.88 -14.03
CA GLU A 249 -18.63 11.49 -13.76
C GLU A 249 -17.87 10.47 -14.61
N GLU A 250 -17.56 10.81 -15.88
CA GLU A 250 -16.78 9.95 -16.76
C GLU A 250 -15.36 9.73 -16.19
N THR A 251 -14.68 10.81 -15.79
CA THR A 251 -13.34 10.74 -15.18
C THR A 251 -13.37 9.99 -13.84
N GLN A 252 -14.40 10.19 -13.01
CA GLN A 252 -14.58 9.41 -11.77
C GLN A 252 -14.69 7.91 -12.07
N GLN A 253 -15.49 7.53 -13.06
CA GLN A 253 -15.66 6.12 -13.43
C GLN A 253 -14.36 5.52 -13.99
N VAL A 254 -13.59 6.26 -14.76
CA VAL A 254 -12.25 5.86 -15.23
C VAL A 254 -11.35 5.53 -14.05
N ILE A 255 -11.28 6.41 -13.03
CA ILE A 255 -10.48 6.17 -11.82
C ILE A 255 -10.93 4.89 -11.10
N LEU A 256 -12.24 4.70 -10.90
CA LEU A 256 -12.77 3.54 -10.19
C LEU A 256 -12.50 2.23 -10.95
N THR A 257 -12.60 2.25 -12.28
CA THR A 257 -12.28 1.10 -13.12
C THR A 257 -10.79 0.76 -13.06
N ALA A 258 -9.93 1.74 -13.25
CA ALA A 258 -8.47 1.56 -13.13
C ALA A 258 -8.06 1.10 -11.73
N ALA A 259 -8.72 1.60 -10.67
CA ALA A 259 -8.50 1.15 -9.30
C ALA A 259 -8.85 -0.34 -9.11
N ALA A 260 -9.96 -0.80 -9.66
CA ALA A 260 -10.33 -2.21 -9.60
C ALA A 260 -9.32 -3.12 -10.32
N ASN A 261 -8.79 -2.67 -11.47
CA ASN A 261 -7.73 -3.38 -12.20
C ASN A 261 -6.40 -3.37 -11.42
N ALA A 262 -6.05 -2.24 -10.81
CA ALA A 262 -4.88 -2.12 -9.96
C ALA A 262 -4.96 -3.04 -8.73
N GLU A 263 -6.14 -3.15 -8.08
CA GLU A 263 -6.36 -4.08 -6.96
C GLU A 263 -6.10 -5.52 -7.39
N LYS A 264 -6.68 -5.99 -8.49
CA LYS A 264 -6.44 -7.34 -9.04
C LYS A 264 -4.95 -7.58 -9.34
N LYS A 265 -4.30 -6.61 -9.99
CA LYS A 265 -2.87 -6.69 -10.31
C LYS A 265 -2.01 -6.75 -9.04
N GLY A 266 -2.30 -5.93 -8.05
CA GLY A 266 -1.59 -5.89 -6.77
C GLY A 266 -1.66 -7.22 -6.02
N TRP A 267 -2.86 -7.81 -5.92
CA TRP A 267 -3.05 -9.12 -5.31
C TRP A 267 -2.34 -10.25 -6.06
N ALA A 268 -2.40 -10.26 -7.39
CA ALA A 268 -1.70 -11.24 -8.21
C ALA A 268 -0.17 -11.14 -8.06
N LEU A 269 0.38 -9.91 -8.06
CA LEU A 269 1.80 -9.68 -7.86
C LEU A 269 2.25 -10.07 -6.45
N GLY A 270 1.48 -9.75 -5.40
CA GLY A 270 1.80 -10.14 -4.04
C GLY A 270 1.96 -11.65 -3.89
N ARG A 271 1.01 -12.44 -4.43
CA ARG A 271 1.07 -13.92 -4.45
C ARG A 271 2.32 -14.44 -5.19
N LYS A 272 2.56 -13.91 -6.39
CA LYS A 272 3.70 -14.30 -7.22
C LYS A 272 5.04 -14.02 -6.52
N LEU A 273 5.20 -12.82 -6.01
CA LEU A 273 6.42 -12.36 -5.39
C LEU A 273 6.71 -13.01 -4.02
N ALA A 274 5.72 -13.59 -3.36
CA ALA A 274 5.94 -14.37 -2.14
C ALA A 274 6.92 -15.51 -2.39
N VAL A 275 6.72 -16.29 -3.46
CA VAL A 275 7.60 -17.40 -3.83
C VAL A 275 8.89 -16.91 -4.46
N GLU A 276 8.80 -16.01 -5.44
CA GLU A 276 9.97 -15.54 -6.20
C GLU A 276 10.99 -14.84 -5.29
N HIS A 277 10.54 -14.01 -4.36
CA HIS A 277 11.44 -13.27 -3.49
C HIS A 277 12.02 -14.14 -2.36
N THR A 278 11.26 -15.11 -1.83
CA THR A 278 11.83 -16.09 -0.89
C THR A 278 12.96 -16.89 -1.55
N ASN A 279 12.74 -17.39 -2.77
CA ASN A 279 13.79 -18.06 -3.54
C ASN A 279 15.00 -17.17 -3.77
N LYS A 280 14.75 -15.89 -4.12
CA LYS A 280 15.82 -14.92 -4.37
C LYS A 280 16.67 -14.62 -3.12
N LEU A 281 16.07 -14.62 -1.92
CA LEU A 281 16.83 -14.50 -0.67
C LEU A 281 17.78 -15.70 -0.51
N ALA A 282 17.30 -16.93 -0.74
CA ALA A 282 18.11 -18.15 -0.66
C ALA A 282 19.24 -18.15 -1.73
N GLU A 283 18.94 -17.77 -2.97
CA GLU A 283 19.91 -17.68 -4.08
C GLU A 283 21.04 -16.69 -3.79
N ASN A 284 20.79 -15.66 -2.97
CA ASN A 284 21.79 -14.69 -2.54
C ASN A 284 22.44 -15.04 -1.20
N GLY A 285 22.27 -16.28 -0.72
CA GLY A 285 23.05 -16.81 0.40
C GLY A 285 22.39 -16.70 1.76
N MET A 286 21.14 -16.24 1.86
CA MET A 286 20.40 -16.29 3.13
C MET A 286 20.00 -17.75 3.45
N LYS A 287 20.12 -18.12 4.72
CA LYS A 287 19.61 -19.38 5.23
C LYS A 287 18.09 -19.29 5.38
N VAL A 288 17.35 -19.82 4.40
CA VAL A 288 15.90 -19.92 4.45
C VAL A 288 15.51 -21.20 5.17
N SER A 289 14.66 -21.12 6.21
CA SER A 289 14.25 -22.26 7.02
C SER A 289 12.79 -22.15 7.46
N GLU A 290 12.17 -23.31 7.67
CA GLU A 290 10.88 -23.40 8.35
C GLU A 290 11.05 -23.13 9.86
N PRO A 291 10.02 -22.55 10.51
CA PRO A 291 10.05 -22.39 11.96
C PRO A 291 9.99 -23.71 12.70
N SER A 292 10.45 -23.74 13.95
CA SER A 292 10.18 -24.87 14.85
C SER A 292 8.73 -24.85 15.33
N ASP A 293 8.19 -26.03 15.69
CA ASP A 293 6.84 -26.15 16.27
C ASP A 293 6.70 -25.29 17.54
N GLN A 294 7.75 -25.22 18.35
CA GLN A 294 7.75 -24.41 19.56
C GLN A 294 7.61 -22.91 19.23
N LEU A 295 8.39 -22.40 18.28
CA LEU A 295 8.33 -20.98 17.89
C LEU A 295 6.95 -20.61 17.35
N ILE A 296 6.37 -21.46 16.49
CA ILE A 296 5.02 -21.22 15.95
C ILE A 296 3.98 -21.23 17.06
N THR A 297 3.98 -22.23 17.95
CA THR A 297 3.03 -22.29 19.06
C THR A 297 3.10 -21.04 19.95
N GLU A 298 4.30 -20.63 20.32
CA GLU A 298 4.49 -19.41 21.15
C GLU A 298 4.03 -18.14 20.44
N LEU A 299 4.24 -18.03 19.13
CA LEU A 299 3.80 -16.88 18.33
C LEU A 299 2.28 -16.87 18.11
N GLU A 300 1.63 -18.02 17.93
CA GLU A 300 0.17 -18.14 17.82
C GLU A 300 -0.54 -17.75 19.12
N GLU A 301 0.05 -18.05 20.29
CA GLU A 301 -0.45 -17.58 21.59
C GLU A 301 -0.43 -16.03 21.69
N ILE A 302 0.65 -15.42 21.20
CA ILE A 302 0.73 -13.97 21.07
C ILE A 302 -0.33 -13.44 20.10
N GLY A 303 -0.50 -14.10 18.94
CA GLY A 303 -1.53 -13.74 17.96
C GLY A 303 -2.93 -13.76 18.58
N SER A 304 -3.26 -14.81 19.31
CA SER A 304 -4.54 -14.94 20.04
C SER A 304 -4.74 -13.81 21.06
N THR A 305 -3.70 -13.45 21.79
CA THR A 305 -3.73 -12.32 22.71
C THR A 305 -4.03 -11.01 21.98
N MET A 306 -3.35 -10.76 20.85
CA MET A 306 -3.53 -9.53 20.05
C MET A 306 -4.89 -9.46 19.37
N VAL A 307 -5.49 -10.59 18.95
CA VAL A 307 -6.88 -10.65 18.47
C VAL A 307 -7.84 -10.19 19.56
N ASN A 308 -7.69 -10.71 20.79
CA ASN A 308 -8.55 -10.33 21.92
C ASN A 308 -8.41 -8.83 22.29
N GLU A 309 -7.17 -8.31 22.31
CA GLU A 309 -6.91 -6.89 22.51
C GLU A 309 -7.59 -6.03 21.43
N TRP A 310 -7.45 -6.45 20.16
CA TRP A 310 -8.07 -5.74 19.05
C TRP A 310 -9.60 -5.76 19.10
N VAL A 311 -10.22 -6.89 19.43
CA VAL A 311 -11.68 -7.00 19.59
C VAL A 311 -12.17 -6.09 20.71
N ALA A 312 -11.45 -6.02 21.82
CA ALA A 312 -11.79 -5.12 22.93
C ALA A 312 -11.74 -3.65 22.49
N GLU A 313 -10.73 -3.27 21.73
CA GLU A 313 -10.54 -1.90 21.22
C GLU A 313 -11.55 -1.54 20.11
N ALA A 314 -11.79 -2.45 19.16
CA ALA A 314 -12.67 -2.24 18.01
C ALA A 314 -14.17 -2.36 18.35
N GLY A 315 -14.51 -2.97 19.49
CA GLY A 315 -15.87 -3.07 20.00
C GLY A 315 -16.79 -3.87 19.07
N GLU A 316 -18.05 -3.43 18.90
CA GLU A 316 -19.06 -4.13 18.10
C GLU A 316 -18.69 -4.23 16.62
N SER A 317 -18.08 -3.19 16.07
CA SER A 317 -17.59 -3.19 14.68
C SER A 317 -16.54 -4.29 14.46
N GLY A 318 -15.59 -4.45 15.40
CA GLY A 318 -14.57 -5.50 15.34
C GLY A 318 -15.18 -6.91 15.43
N ARG A 319 -16.12 -7.13 16.38
CA ARG A 319 -16.82 -8.41 16.49
C ARG A 319 -17.56 -8.78 15.21
N THR A 320 -18.25 -7.81 14.59
CA THR A 320 -18.95 -8.03 13.32
C THR A 320 -18.00 -8.41 12.19
N VAL A 321 -16.85 -7.74 12.09
CA VAL A 321 -15.85 -8.06 11.06
C VAL A 321 -15.30 -9.47 11.25
N LEU A 322 -14.91 -9.85 12.48
CA LEU A 322 -14.40 -11.20 12.75
C LEU A 322 -15.47 -12.26 12.51
N LYS A 323 -16.71 -12.05 12.93
CA LYS A 323 -17.81 -12.98 12.64
C LYS A 323 -17.95 -13.20 11.13
N ASN A 324 -18.04 -12.12 10.35
CA ASN A 324 -18.17 -12.19 8.89
C ASN A 324 -16.95 -12.86 8.21
N TYR A 325 -15.78 -12.76 8.80
CA TYR A 325 -14.57 -13.44 8.34
C TYR A 325 -14.65 -14.95 8.62
N LEU A 326 -14.90 -15.32 9.88
CA LEU A 326 -14.94 -16.72 10.30
C LEU A 326 -16.08 -17.54 9.66
N GLU A 327 -17.21 -16.90 9.32
CA GLU A 327 -18.32 -17.56 8.62
C GLU A 327 -17.98 -17.90 7.15
N LYS A 328 -16.88 -17.39 6.61
CA LYS A 328 -16.45 -17.61 5.21
C LYS A 328 -15.21 -18.49 5.08
N MET A 329 -14.60 -18.86 6.21
CA MET A 329 -13.50 -19.84 6.29
C MET A 329 -14.05 -21.27 6.35
#